data_e974f8c34e42cb362499c2fd2a07ab8b
#
_entry.id   e974f8c34e42cb362499c2fd2a07ab8b
#
_cell.length_a   1.000
_cell.length_b   1.000
_cell.length_c   1.000
_cell.angle_alpha   90.00
_cell.angle_beta   90.00
_cell.angle_gamma   90.00
#
_symmetry.space_group_name_H-M   'P 1'
#
loop_
_entity.id
_entity.type
_entity.pdbx_description
1 polymer ?
#
loop_
_entity_poly.entity_id
_entity_poly.type
_entity_poly.pdbx_seq_one_letter_code
_entity_poly.pdbx_strand_id
1 'polypeptide(L)'
;MVSATDGVAHFFWKYHDPTHPLYDPEEAARYGDTILEVYRRCDRRIGELLERLEASGDCNVLVVSDHGQGQLGPQAIHLNLWLAQQGLLGFRSNNGGGTLGEKLNSLASHAVQRGKRSLYGRIRFQTLTKLRRLWPDSLRTRLGAEAFFPDVDWSHTRAYSEELRGNIWINLRGRDPQGIVEPGKEYDLLRDQIIADLPGLVDPQTGARPIRKVWRREELFNGPYLGRFPDLIVEADYPDMFKPHGAYLGPQAARQLIPEEMAQRAITGCHRMNGIFIAWGPDMTPGGRLNDAALIDVAPTVLHLLGQPIPQEMDGHVLSQALRPEARAGLRTVSLAELGFDGAGVEVSFTDAEADYVRERLAGLGYLG
;
A
#
# COMPACT_ATOMS: atom_id res chain seq x y z
N MET A 1 0.29 -8.45 -17.73
CA MET A 1 -0.15 -8.38 -16.32
C MET A 1 -1.60 -8.82 -16.23
N VAL A 2 -1.95 -9.66 -15.25
CA VAL A 2 -3.32 -10.17 -15.01
C VAL A 2 -3.81 -9.57 -13.71
N SER A 3 -4.76 -8.63 -13.76
CA SER A 3 -5.36 -7.97 -12.60
C SER A 3 -6.70 -8.58 -12.16
N ALA A 4 -7.25 -9.50 -12.98
CA ALA A 4 -8.56 -10.08 -12.70
C ALA A 4 -8.58 -10.96 -11.45
N THR A 5 -7.47 -11.62 -11.12
CA THR A 5 -7.32 -12.48 -9.95
C THR A 5 -7.37 -11.69 -8.65
N ASP A 6 -6.75 -10.51 -8.63
CA ASP A 6 -6.81 -9.58 -7.50
C ASP A 6 -8.22 -9.02 -7.33
N GLY A 7 -8.79 -8.44 -8.40
CA GLY A 7 -10.13 -7.85 -8.36
C GLY A 7 -11.21 -8.84 -7.91
N VAL A 8 -11.22 -10.08 -8.44
CA VAL A 8 -12.23 -11.07 -8.06
C VAL A 8 -12.09 -11.48 -6.58
N ALA A 9 -10.85 -11.62 -6.09
CA ALA A 9 -10.60 -11.99 -4.72
C ALA A 9 -11.08 -10.91 -3.73
N HIS A 10 -10.90 -9.63 -4.04
CA HIS A 10 -11.41 -8.54 -3.21
C HIS A 10 -12.92 -8.59 -3.01
N PHE A 11 -13.71 -8.88 -4.05
CA PHE A 11 -15.17 -8.81 -3.96
C PHE A 11 -15.84 -10.12 -3.60
N PHE A 12 -15.24 -11.28 -3.93
CA PHE A 12 -15.90 -12.58 -3.84
C PHE A 12 -15.37 -13.49 -2.72
N TRP A 13 -14.42 -13.02 -1.89
CA TRP A 13 -13.82 -13.86 -0.85
C TRP A 13 -14.85 -14.45 0.12
N LYS A 14 -15.83 -13.65 0.55
CA LYS A 14 -16.88 -14.10 1.49
C LYS A 14 -17.72 -15.27 0.99
N TYR A 15 -17.79 -15.48 -0.33
CA TYR A 15 -18.53 -16.59 -0.93
C TYR A 15 -17.68 -17.85 -1.07
N HIS A 16 -16.36 -17.68 -1.10
CA HIS A 16 -15.40 -18.75 -1.29
C HIS A 16 -14.95 -19.39 0.03
N ASP A 17 -14.81 -18.60 1.09
CA ASP A 17 -14.22 -19.01 2.37
C ASP A 17 -15.29 -19.20 3.45
N PRO A 18 -15.60 -20.46 3.85
CA PRO A 18 -16.60 -20.74 4.89
C PRO A 18 -16.27 -20.15 6.27
N THR A 19 -15.01 -19.76 6.50
CA THR A 19 -14.59 -19.14 7.76
C THR A 19 -14.78 -17.62 7.79
N HIS A 20 -15.15 -17.03 6.64
CA HIS A 20 -15.38 -15.59 6.56
C HIS A 20 -16.59 -15.17 7.41
N PRO A 21 -16.49 -14.09 8.23
CA PRO A 21 -17.60 -13.65 9.11
C PRO A 21 -18.92 -13.34 8.41
N LEU A 22 -18.87 -13.02 7.11
CA LEU A 22 -20.05 -12.75 6.26
C LEU A 22 -20.34 -13.91 5.28
N TYR A 23 -19.88 -15.11 5.57
CA TYR A 23 -20.18 -16.26 4.73
C TYR A 23 -21.67 -16.63 4.81
N ASP A 24 -22.29 -16.80 3.66
CA ASP A 24 -23.66 -17.26 3.51
C ASP A 24 -23.69 -18.48 2.57
N PRO A 25 -24.19 -19.66 3.04
CA PRO A 25 -24.19 -20.89 2.23
C PRO A 25 -25.05 -20.80 0.94
N GLU A 26 -26.15 -20.03 0.95
CA GLU A 26 -27.01 -19.88 -0.23
C GLU A 26 -26.33 -19.01 -1.29
N GLU A 27 -25.71 -17.91 -0.88
CA GLU A 27 -24.91 -17.09 -1.77
C GLU A 27 -23.65 -17.82 -2.26
N ALA A 28 -23.00 -18.60 -1.38
CA ALA A 28 -21.83 -19.42 -1.72
C ALA A 28 -22.16 -20.51 -2.75
N ALA A 29 -23.33 -21.10 -2.70
CA ALA A 29 -23.80 -22.06 -3.72
C ALA A 29 -23.89 -21.42 -5.13
N ARG A 30 -24.06 -20.09 -5.22
CA ARG A 30 -24.17 -19.35 -6.49
C ARG A 30 -22.86 -18.73 -6.95
N TYR A 31 -22.03 -18.27 -6.01
CA TYR A 31 -20.87 -17.43 -6.30
C TYR A 31 -19.54 -17.97 -5.77
N GLY A 32 -19.54 -19.09 -5.03
CA GLY A 32 -18.35 -19.63 -4.36
C GLY A 32 -17.22 -20.01 -5.32
N ASP A 33 -17.57 -20.45 -6.52
CA ASP A 33 -16.60 -20.82 -7.55
C ASP A 33 -16.08 -19.64 -8.39
N THR A 34 -16.56 -18.41 -8.18
CA THR A 34 -16.23 -17.27 -9.03
C THR A 34 -14.72 -16.99 -9.05
N ILE A 35 -14.04 -17.08 -7.89
CA ILE A 35 -12.57 -16.90 -7.82
C ILE A 35 -11.90 -18.00 -8.64
N LEU A 36 -12.27 -19.26 -8.44
CA LEU A 36 -11.70 -20.41 -9.17
C LEU A 36 -11.91 -20.30 -10.68
N GLU A 37 -13.07 -19.82 -11.12
CA GLU A 37 -13.36 -19.64 -12.55
C GLU A 37 -12.46 -18.58 -13.20
N VAL A 38 -12.13 -17.49 -12.47
CA VAL A 38 -11.18 -16.49 -12.96
C VAL A 38 -9.78 -17.10 -13.07
N TYR A 39 -9.32 -17.88 -12.07
CA TYR A 39 -8.04 -18.59 -12.15
C TYR A 39 -8.00 -19.57 -13.32
N ARG A 40 -9.04 -20.36 -13.55
CA ARG A 40 -9.16 -21.27 -14.71
C ARG A 40 -9.09 -20.53 -16.05
N ARG A 41 -9.64 -19.32 -16.13
CA ARG A 41 -9.54 -18.48 -17.33
C ARG A 41 -8.11 -17.96 -17.53
N CYS A 42 -7.44 -17.55 -16.45
CA CYS A 42 -6.04 -17.14 -16.51
C CYS A 42 -5.13 -18.30 -16.94
N ASP A 43 -5.35 -19.49 -16.37
CA ASP A 43 -4.61 -20.70 -16.72
C ASP A 43 -4.73 -21.02 -18.22
N ARG A 44 -5.96 -21.04 -18.76
CA ARG A 44 -6.15 -21.25 -20.22
C ARG A 44 -5.41 -20.21 -21.06
N ARG A 45 -5.41 -18.93 -20.66
CA ARG A 45 -4.69 -17.87 -21.39
C ARG A 45 -3.17 -18.02 -21.31
N ILE A 46 -2.67 -18.47 -20.17
CA ILE A 46 -1.25 -18.82 -20.02
C ILE A 46 -0.92 -19.99 -20.95
N GLY A 47 -1.74 -21.06 -20.97
CA GLY A 47 -1.58 -22.19 -21.88
C GLY A 47 -1.49 -21.78 -23.36
N GLU A 48 -2.44 -20.93 -23.83
CA GLU A 48 -2.43 -20.39 -25.20
C GLU A 48 -1.15 -19.60 -25.53
N LEU A 49 -0.57 -18.89 -24.54
CA LEU A 49 0.69 -18.17 -24.69
C LEU A 49 1.88 -19.13 -24.76
N LEU A 50 1.89 -20.16 -23.91
CA LEU A 50 2.95 -21.18 -23.88
C LEU A 50 3.02 -21.96 -25.20
N GLU A 51 1.88 -22.40 -25.74
CA GLU A 51 1.81 -23.07 -27.05
C GLU A 51 2.45 -22.22 -28.18
N ARG A 52 2.25 -20.90 -28.14
CA ARG A 52 2.87 -19.99 -29.13
C ARG A 52 4.37 -19.79 -28.90
N LEU A 53 4.80 -19.76 -27.63
CA LEU A 53 6.21 -19.60 -27.27
C LEU A 53 7.00 -20.84 -27.58
N GLU A 54 6.49 -22.04 -27.29
CA GLU A 54 7.12 -23.33 -27.66
C GLU A 54 7.34 -23.45 -29.16
N ALA A 55 6.43 -22.94 -29.98
CA ALA A 55 6.60 -22.90 -31.43
C ALA A 55 7.74 -21.99 -31.91
N SER A 56 8.20 -21.04 -31.07
CA SER A 56 9.31 -20.12 -31.40
C SER A 56 10.66 -20.52 -30.81
N GLY A 57 10.73 -21.59 -30.03
CA GLY A 57 11.95 -22.12 -29.41
C GLY A 57 11.88 -22.20 -27.88
N ASP A 58 12.99 -22.65 -27.30
CA ASP A 58 13.07 -22.76 -25.82
C ASP A 58 13.00 -21.42 -25.16
N CYS A 59 12.12 -21.31 -24.14
CA CYS A 59 11.95 -20.09 -23.34
C CYS A 59 11.83 -20.41 -21.86
N ASN A 60 12.26 -19.48 -21.02
CA ASN A 60 11.97 -19.51 -19.59
C ASN A 60 10.70 -18.72 -19.31
N VAL A 61 9.85 -19.26 -18.44
CA VAL A 61 8.59 -18.66 -18.02
C VAL A 61 8.61 -18.43 -16.52
N LEU A 62 8.31 -17.19 -16.10
CA LEU A 62 8.17 -16.81 -14.71
C LEU A 62 6.73 -16.31 -14.48
N VAL A 63 6.02 -16.91 -13.53
CA VAL A 63 4.72 -16.43 -13.05
C VAL A 63 4.92 -15.88 -11.65
N VAL A 64 4.65 -14.60 -11.48
CA VAL A 64 4.95 -13.88 -10.24
C VAL A 64 3.73 -13.07 -9.85
N SER A 65 3.41 -13.02 -8.55
CA SER A 65 2.47 -12.06 -7.99
C SER A 65 3.22 -11.04 -7.13
N ASP A 66 2.70 -9.82 -7.08
CA ASP A 66 3.19 -8.73 -6.21
C ASP A 66 2.80 -8.95 -4.74
N HIS A 67 1.71 -9.68 -4.48
CA HIS A 67 1.23 -10.04 -3.14
C HIS A 67 0.35 -11.29 -3.20
N GLY A 68 -0.03 -11.81 -2.05
CA GLY A 68 -1.05 -12.84 -1.91
C GLY A 68 -2.43 -12.24 -1.63
N GLN A 69 -3.41 -13.12 -1.42
CA GLN A 69 -4.79 -12.77 -1.09
C GLN A 69 -5.31 -13.60 0.08
N GLY A 70 -6.29 -13.05 0.81
CA GLY A 70 -6.97 -13.72 1.90
C GLY A 70 -8.25 -12.99 2.29
N GLN A 71 -8.93 -13.47 3.34
CA GLN A 71 -10.12 -12.80 3.85
C GLN A 71 -9.79 -11.42 4.42
N LEU A 72 -10.70 -10.47 4.27
CA LEU A 72 -10.65 -9.21 5.02
C LEU A 72 -11.10 -9.47 6.46
N GLY A 73 -10.20 -9.25 7.41
CA GLY A 73 -10.49 -9.48 8.83
C GLY A 73 -11.47 -8.47 9.44
N PRO A 74 -12.11 -8.83 10.57
CA PRO A 74 -13.06 -7.95 11.26
C PRO A 74 -12.39 -6.83 12.06
N GLN A 75 -11.08 -6.85 12.23
CA GLN A 75 -10.38 -5.86 13.05
C GLN A 75 -10.22 -4.53 12.34
N ALA A 76 -10.20 -3.46 13.11
CA ALA A 76 -9.93 -2.10 12.67
C ALA A 76 -8.94 -1.41 13.62
N ILE A 77 -7.97 -0.70 13.05
CA ILE A 77 -6.95 0.07 13.76
C ILE A 77 -7.08 1.53 13.32
N HIS A 78 -7.19 2.43 14.29
CA HIS A 78 -7.25 3.88 14.10
C HIS A 78 -5.98 4.52 14.67
N LEU A 79 -4.91 4.59 13.84
CA LEU A 79 -3.60 5.08 14.27
C LEU A 79 -3.62 6.52 14.78
N ASN A 80 -4.37 7.40 14.11
CA ASN A 80 -4.48 8.79 14.56
C ASN A 80 -5.18 8.90 15.92
N LEU A 81 -6.14 8.03 16.21
CA LEU A 81 -6.75 7.97 17.54
C LEU A 81 -5.74 7.49 18.59
N TRP A 82 -4.93 6.46 18.29
CA TRP A 82 -3.86 6.01 19.17
C TRP A 82 -2.84 7.13 19.42
N LEU A 83 -2.37 7.80 18.36
CA LEU A 83 -1.43 8.93 18.47
C LEU A 83 -2.00 10.05 19.33
N ALA A 84 -3.30 10.35 19.21
CA ALA A 84 -3.96 11.34 20.05
C ALA A 84 -4.04 10.90 21.53
N GLN A 85 -4.29 9.63 21.79
CA GLN A 85 -4.27 9.07 23.16
C GLN A 85 -2.89 9.12 23.80
N GLN A 86 -1.82 9.06 23.00
CA GLN A 86 -0.43 9.24 23.45
C GLN A 86 -0.02 10.72 23.55
N GLY A 87 -0.93 11.68 23.25
CA GLY A 87 -0.62 13.12 23.25
C GLY A 87 0.30 13.55 22.08
N LEU A 88 0.42 12.71 21.04
CA LEU A 88 1.27 12.97 19.88
C LEU A 88 0.53 13.64 18.73
N LEU A 89 -0.80 13.61 18.74
CA LEU A 89 -1.67 14.25 17.74
C LEU A 89 -2.74 15.09 18.46
N GLY A 90 -2.84 16.35 18.07
CA GLY A 90 -3.87 17.27 18.55
C GLY A 90 -5.05 17.35 17.57
N PHE A 91 -6.26 17.29 18.08
CA PHE A 91 -7.46 17.64 17.33
C PHE A 91 -7.95 19.05 17.68
N ARG A 92 -8.44 19.79 16.70
CA ARG A 92 -9.08 21.08 16.91
C ARG A 92 -10.34 20.89 17.75
N SER A 93 -10.43 21.59 18.87
CA SER A 93 -11.63 21.55 19.72
C SER A 93 -12.80 22.23 19.00
N ASN A 94 -13.88 21.52 18.80
CA ASN A 94 -15.14 22.06 18.24
C ASN A 94 -15.94 22.89 19.27
N ASN A 95 -15.34 23.25 20.41
CA ASN A 95 -16.00 24.13 21.39
C ASN A 95 -16.03 25.56 20.86
N GLY A 96 -17.21 26.04 20.54
CA GLY A 96 -17.70 27.25 19.90
C GLY A 96 -17.04 28.63 20.14
N GLY A 97 -15.71 28.68 20.31
CA GLY A 97 -14.91 29.89 20.53
C GLY A 97 -14.00 30.33 19.39
N GLY A 98 -14.01 29.63 18.25
CA GLY A 98 -13.12 29.95 17.12
C GLY A 98 -13.48 31.25 16.39
N THR A 99 -12.48 31.91 15.83
CA THR A 99 -12.61 33.12 14.98
C THR A 99 -13.54 32.86 13.78
N LEU A 100 -14.10 33.90 13.18
CA LEU A 100 -14.97 33.80 11.99
C LEU A 100 -14.31 33.02 10.85
N GLY A 101 -12.97 33.11 10.72
CA GLY A 101 -12.18 32.35 9.74
C GLY A 101 -12.12 30.85 10.04
N GLU A 102 -12.01 30.44 11.29
CA GLU A 102 -12.03 29.02 11.70
C GLU A 102 -13.43 28.40 11.52
N LYS A 103 -14.50 29.16 11.79
CA LYS A 103 -15.89 28.74 11.52
C LYS A 103 -16.16 28.59 10.03
N LEU A 104 -15.64 29.48 9.20
CA LEU A 104 -15.73 29.38 7.73
C LEU A 104 -14.91 28.20 7.18
N ASN A 105 -13.72 27.93 7.72
CA ASN A 105 -12.91 26.75 7.36
C ASN A 105 -13.58 25.43 7.81
N SER A 106 -14.18 25.38 9.01
CA SER A 106 -14.89 24.19 9.45
C SER A 106 -16.18 23.95 8.64
N LEU A 107 -16.91 25.01 8.28
CA LEU A 107 -18.06 24.92 7.39
C LEU A 107 -17.67 24.49 5.98
N ALA A 108 -16.53 24.98 5.45
CA ALA A 108 -16.01 24.57 4.15
C ALA A 108 -15.54 23.10 4.18
N SER A 109 -14.88 22.65 5.24
CA SER A 109 -14.45 21.26 5.40
C SER A 109 -15.64 20.31 5.61
N HIS A 110 -16.66 20.69 6.37
CA HIS A 110 -17.91 19.92 6.49
C HIS A 110 -18.72 19.90 5.20
N ALA A 111 -18.73 21.01 4.43
CA ALA A 111 -19.35 21.05 3.10
C ALA A 111 -18.59 20.16 2.12
N VAL A 112 -17.23 20.12 2.17
CA VAL A 112 -16.38 19.22 1.39
C VAL A 112 -16.61 17.76 1.80
N GLN A 113 -16.74 17.45 3.08
CA GLN A 113 -17.04 16.07 3.54
C GLN A 113 -18.46 15.63 3.17
N ARG A 114 -19.49 16.49 3.36
CA ARG A 114 -20.85 16.20 2.89
C ARG A 114 -20.91 16.13 1.37
N GLY A 115 -20.20 17.01 0.67
CA GLY A 115 -20.03 16.97 -0.78
C GLY A 115 -19.32 15.70 -1.24
N LYS A 116 -18.28 15.26 -0.55
CA LYS A 116 -17.61 13.97 -0.83
C LYS A 116 -18.59 12.80 -0.72
N ARG A 117 -19.37 12.68 0.37
CA ARG A 117 -20.37 11.60 0.48
C ARG A 117 -21.46 11.64 -0.59
N SER A 118 -21.86 12.83 -1.07
CA SER A 118 -22.86 13.00 -2.12
C SER A 118 -22.25 12.99 -3.54
N LEU A 119 -21.00 13.43 -3.72
CA LEU A 119 -20.33 13.57 -5.02
C LEU A 119 -19.53 12.34 -5.45
N TYR A 120 -19.03 11.50 -4.53
CA TYR A 120 -18.32 10.26 -4.89
C TYR A 120 -19.16 9.30 -5.73
N GLY A 121 -20.51 9.47 -5.73
CA GLY A 121 -21.41 8.74 -6.61
C GLY A 121 -21.76 9.43 -7.93
N ARG A 122 -21.41 10.73 -8.14
CA ARG A 122 -21.93 11.51 -9.28
C ARG A 122 -20.92 12.33 -10.09
N ILE A 123 -19.72 12.62 -9.56
CA ILE A 123 -18.70 13.35 -10.33
C ILE A 123 -17.50 12.42 -10.51
N ARG A 124 -17.15 12.15 -11.79
CA ARG A 124 -15.93 11.42 -12.13
C ARG A 124 -14.74 12.12 -11.48
N PHE A 125 -13.92 11.36 -10.76
CA PHE A 125 -12.67 11.78 -10.10
C PHE A 125 -11.79 12.66 -11.01
N GLN A 126 -11.83 12.41 -12.32
CA GLN A 126 -11.16 13.20 -13.37
C GLN A 126 -11.56 14.69 -13.41
N THR A 127 -12.77 15.04 -12.99
CA THR A 127 -13.22 16.44 -13.02
C THR A 127 -12.66 17.24 -11.83
N LEU A 128 -12.52 16.57 -10.67
CA LEU A 128 -11.91 17.17 -9.47
C LEU A 128 -10.39 17.36 -9.64
N THR A 129 -9.70 16.42 -10.30
CA THR A 129 -8.26 16.54 -10.59
C THR A 129 -7.98 17.64 -11.61
N LYS A 130 -8.85 17.87 -12.60
CA LYS A 130 -8.72 18.98 -13.56
C LYS A 130 -8.91 20.34 -12.88
N LEU A 131 -9.87 20.46 -11.96
CA LEU A 131 -10.07 21.69 -11.16
C LEU A 131 -8.87 21.98 -10.22
N ARG A 132 -8.22 20.93 -9.70
CA ARG A 132 -7.02 21.08 -8.85
C ARG A 132 -5.80 21.59 -9.64
N ARG A 133 -5.73 21.38 -10.96
CA ARG A 133 -4.67 21.94 -11.84
C ARG A 133 -4.74 23.46 -11.99
N LEU A 134 -5.91 24.06 -11.77
CA LEU A 134 -6.09 25.52 -11.86
C LEU A 134 -5.66 26.28 -10.58
N TRP A 135 -5.23 25.56 -9.55
CA TRP A 135 -4.80 26.18 -8.29
C TRP A 135 -3.30 26.46 -8.30
N PRO A 136 -2.87 27.66 -7.83
CA PRO A 136 -1.46 27.99 -7.66
C PRO A 136 -0.75 26.95 -6.75
N ASP A 137 0.51 26.64 -7.02
CA ASP A 137 1.27 25.63 -6.26
C ASP A 137 1.37 25.94 -4.76
N SER A 138 1.40 27.23 -4.39
CA SER A 138 1.31 27.68 -3.01
C SER A 138 0.00 27.34 -2.31
N LEU A 139 -1.11 27.26 -3.07
CA LEU A 139 -2.41 26.85 -2.55
C LEU A 139 -2.53 25.31 -2.51
N ARG A 140 -1.91 24.59 -3.44
CA ARG A 140 -1.87 23.13 -3.47
C ARG A 140 -1.14 22.56 -2.26
N THR A 141 0.00 23.14 -1.91
CA THR A 141 0.81 22.71 -0.76
C THR A 141 0.12 23.05 0.57
N ARG A 142 -0.51 24.20 0.64
CA ARG A 142 -1.20 24.68 1.86
C ARG A 142 -2.51 23.96 2.14
N LEU A 143 -3.29 23.65 1.11
CA LEU A 143 -4.58 22.96 1.24
C LEU A 143 -4.44 21.43 1.19
N GLY A 144 -3.27 20.90 0.79
CA GLY A 144 -3.05 19.46 0.68
C GLY A 144 -3.24 18.74 2.01
N ALA A 145 -2.47 19.08 3.03
CA ALA A 145 -2.55 18.45 4.35
C ALA A 145 -3.83 18.84 5.10
N GLU A 146 -4.24 20.12 5.07
CA GLU A 146 -5.45 20.60 5.75
C GLU A 146 -6.75 20.03 5.15
N ALA A 147 -6.78 19.75 3.84
CA ALA A 147 -7.94 19.14 3.18
C ALA A 147 -8.08 17.64 3.52
N PHE A 148 -6.97 16.95 3.80
CA PHE A 148 -6.98 15.54 4.21
C PHE A 148 -7.23 15.37 5.71
N PHE A 149 -6.81 16.36 6.54
CA PHE A 149 -6.88 16.32 8.00
C PHE A 149 -7.47 17.62 8.55
N PRO A 150 -8.75 17.95 8.24
CA PRO A 150 -9.35 19.24 8.61
C PRO A 150 -9.47 19.44 10.12
N ASP A 151 -9.53 18.35 10.88
CA ASP A 151 -9.72 18.38 12.32
C ASP A 151 -8.41 18.32 13.12
N VAL A 152 -7.25 18.27 12.46
CA VAL A 152 -5.94 18.22 13.11
C VAL A 152 -5.45 19.61 13.49
N ASP A 153 -5.01 19.75 14.74
CA ASP A 153 -4.27 20.93 15.22
C ASP A 153 -2.76 20.69 15.03
N TRP A 154 -2.25 21.19 13.93
CA TRP A 154 -0.84 21.02 13.55
C TRP A 154 0.14 21.66 14.54
N SER A 155 -0.27 22.68 15.29
CA SER A 155 0.58 23.33 16.29
C SER A 155 0.84 22.47 17.53
N HIS A 156 0.01 21.43 17.73
CA HIS A 156 0.11 20.45 18.81
C HIS A 156 0.29 19.01 18.31
N THR A 157 0.54 18.83 17.00
CA THR A 157 0.70 17.51 16.40
C THR A 157 2.17 17.23 16.13
N ARG A 158 2.73 16.22 16.79
CA ARG A 158 4.11 15.75 16.62
C ARG A 158 4.23 14.60 15.64
N ALA A 159 3.20 13.76 15.55
CA ALA A 159 3.12 12.63 14.62
C ALA A 159 1.70 12.44 14.12
N TYR A 160 1.55 11.94 12.89
CA TYR A 160 0.26 11.66 12.26
C TYR A 160 0.36 10.46 11.30
N SER A 161 -0.78 9.87 10.97
CA SER A 161 -0.88 8.76 10.01
C SER A 161 -1.77 9.12 8.84
N GLU A 162 -1.41 8.67 7.64
CA GLU A 162 -2.27 8.75 6.44
C GLU A 162 -3.47 7.78 6.48
N GLU A 163 -3.65 7.08 7.59
CA GLU A 163 -4.81 6.29 8.00
C GLU A 163 -5.11 5.00 7.22
N LEU A 164 -4.71 4.86 5.96
CA LEU A 164 -5.13 3.69 5.17
C LEU A 164 -4.06 2.62 5.02
N ARG A 165 -2.80 2.91 5.33
CA ARG A 165 -1.67 2.02 5.01
C ARG A 165 -0.70 1.76 6.17
N GLY A 166 -1.05 2.17 7.39
CA GLY A 166 -0.17 1.97 8.54
C GLY A 166 1.09 2.82 8.52
N ASN A 167 1.12 3.91 7.76
CA ASN A 167 2.26 4.81 7.68
C ASN A 167 2.16 5.89 8.75
N ILE A 168 3.26 6.18 9.45
CA ILE A 168 3.34 7.29 10.42
C ILE A 168 4.40 8.28 9.97
N TRP A 169 4.01 9.54 9.95
CA TRP A 169 4.86 10.69 9.67
C TRP A 169 5.12 11.48 10.94
N ILE A 170 6.35 11.89 11.15
CA ILE A 170 6.70 12.87 12.17
C ILE A 170 6.52 14.26 11.56
N ASN A 171 5.83 15.15 12.26
CA ASN A 171 5.63 16.54 11.83
C ASN A 171 6.93 17.34 12.00
N LEU A 172 7.86 17.12 11.07
CA LEU A 172 9.27 17.50 11.17
C LEU A 172 9.49 18.94 10.70
N ARG A 173 10.15 19.75 11.50
CA ARG A 173 10.54 21.12 11.15
C ARG A 173 11.49 21.13 9.95
N GLY A 174 11.21 22.00 8.99
CA GLY A 174 11.99 22.13 7.76
C GLY A 174 11.58 21.17 6.64
N ARG A 175 10.83 20.10 6.94
CA ARG A 175 10.21 19.21 5.95
C ARG A 175 8.72 19.49 5.79
N ASP A 176 8.01 19.48 6.91
CA ASP A 176 6.56 19.67 6.90
C ASP A 176 6.21 21.16 7.05
N PRO A 177 5.19 21.69 6.36
CA PRO A 177 4.86 23.13 6.36
C PRO A 177 4.59 23.71 7.73
N GLN A 178 4.06 22.90 8.66
CA GLN A 178 3.77 23.24 10.05
C GLN A 178 4.53 22.32 11.02
N GLY A 179 5.74 21.89 10.64
CA GLY A 179 6.60 21.01 11.43
C GLY A 179 7.00 21.65 12.76
N ILE A 180 6.82 20.89 13.83
CA ILE A 180 7.15 21.33 15.20
C ILE A 180 8.25 20.49 15.87
N VAL A 181 8.51 19.27 15.38
CA VAL A 181 9.55 18.38 15.90
C VAL A 181 10.89 18.77 15.31
N GLU A 182 11.89 19.00 16.14
CA GLU A 182 13.24 19.33 15.69
C GLU A 182 13.95 18.12 15.07
N PRO A 183 14.68 18.32 13.96
CA PRO A 183 15.54 17.28 13.38
C PRO A 183 16.61 16.79 14.36
N GLY A 184 17.04 15.55 14.22
CA GLY A 184 18.07 14.92 15.05
C GLY A 184 17.50 14.31 16.32
N LYS A 185 18.02 14.60 17.49
CA LYS A 185 17.75 13.88 18.72
C LYS A 185 16.26 13.78 19.10
N GLU A 186 15.50 14.87 18.95
CA GLU A 186 14.07 14.87 19.27
C GLU A 186 13.29 13.96 18.30
N TYR A 187 13.60 14.06 17.02
CA TYR A 187 13.02 13.22 15.97
C TYR A 187 13.31 11.73 16.24
N ASP A 188 14.55 11.38 16.61
CA ASP A 188 14.91 9.99 16.85
C ASP A 188 14.24 9.43 18.12
N LEU A 189 14.22 10.20 19.22
CA LEU A 189 13.55 9.80 20.45
C LEU A 189 12.04 9.59 20.26
N LEU A 190 11.39 10.44 19.44
CA LEU A 190 9.97 10.29 19.19
C LEU A 190 9.67 9.03 18.39
N ARG A 191 10.50 8.71 17.38
CA ARG A 191 10.38 7.46 16.62
C ARG A 191 10.59 6.25 17.55
N ASP A 192 11.62 6.28 18.42
CA ASP A 192 11.88 5.21 19.36
C ASP A 192 10.72 4.99 20.34
N GLN A 193 10.11 6.06 20.83
CA GLN A 193 8.92 5.99 21.65
C GLN A 193 7.77 5.27 20.93
N ILE A 194 7.45 5.69 19.70
CA ILE A 194 6.36 5.08 18.92
C ILE A 194 6.64 3.61 18.64
N ILE A 195 7.89 3.25 18.28
CA ILE A 195 8.32 1.87 18.03
C ILE A 195 8.14 1.00 19.28
N ALA A 196 8.45 1.53 20.46
CA ALA A 196 8.33 0.80 21.72
C ALA A 196 6.86 0.63 22.16
N ASP A 197 6.04 1.66 22.00
CA ASP A 197 4.71 1.73 22.62
C ASP A 197 3.60 1.14 21.71
N LEU A 198 3.67 1.34 20.38
CA LEU A 198 2.60 0.95 19.47
C LEU A 198 2.32 -0.56 19.41
N PRO A 199 3.31 -1.46 19.50
CA PRO A 199 3.06 -2.91 19.58
C PRO A 199 2.28 -3.32 20.84
N GLY A 200 2.22 -2.45 21.84
CA GLY A 200 1.40 -2.62 23.04
C GLY A 200 -0.09 -2.33 22.83
N LEU A 201 -0.51 -1.86 21.68
CA LEU A 201 -1.91 -1.62 21.35
C LEU A 201 -2.72 -2.93 21.44
N VAL A 202 -3.77 -2.91 22.26
CA VAL A 202 -4.65 -4.06 22.51
C VAL A 202 -6.07 -3.72 22.08
N ASP A 203 -6.72 -4.65 21.39
CA ASP A 203 -8.17 -4.63 21.22
C ASP A 203 -8.82 -5.03 22.57
N PRO A 204 -9.54 -4.13 23.25
CA PRO A 204 -10.09 -4.40 24.57
C PRO A 204 -11.19 -5.47 24.57
N GLN A 205 -11.78 -5.80 23.43
CA GLN A 205 -12.84 -6.81 23.33
C GLN A 205 -12.27 -8.22 23.20
N THR A 206 -11.19 -8.37 22.43
CA THR A 206 -10.63 -9.68 22.10
C THR A 206 -9.31 -9.96 22.82
N GLY A 207 -8.65 -8.94 23.37
CA GLY A 207 -7.30 -9.03 23.92
C GLY A 207 -6.21 -9.15 22.84
N ALA A 208 -6.56 -9.10 21.56
CA ALA A 208 -5.62 -9.22 20.46
C ALA A 208 -4.67 -8.01 20.37
N ARG A 209 -3.43 -8.29 19.99
CA ARG A 209 -2.41 -7.28 19.68
C ARG A 209 -2.17 -7.28 18.18
N PRO A 210 -2.86 -6.41 17.42
CA PRO A 210 -2.86 -6.47 15.97
C PRO A 210 -1.58 -5.92 15.32
N ILE A 211 -0.74 -5.21 16.06
CA ILE A 211 0.52 -4.65 15.56
C ILE A 211 1.64 -5.66 15.79
N ARG A 212 2.25 -6.12 14.71
CA ARG A 212 3.37 -7.07 14.75
C ARG A 212 4.70 -6.38 15.00
N LYS A 213 4.95 -5.31 14.23
CA LYS A 213 6.20 -4.56 14.30
C LYS A 213 6.00 -3.14 13.78
N VAL A 214 6.85 -2.24 14.23
CA VAL A 214 6.99 -0.89 13.69
C VAL A 214 8.42 -0.76 13.20
N TRP A 215 8.58 -0.45 11.93
CA TRP A 215 9.85 -0.33 11.26
C TRP A 215 10.23 1.14 11.09
N ARG A 216 11.49 1.47 11.26
CA ARG A 216 12.03 2.71 10.70
C ARG A 216 12.13 2.54 9.18
N ARG A 217 11.87 3.58 8.40
CA ARG A 217 12.01 3.51 6.93
C ARG A 217 13.42 3.06 6.50
N GLU A 218 14.45 3.45 7.27
CA GLU A 218 15.85 3.11 7.01
C GLU A 218 16.16 1.61 7.20
N GLU A 219 15.29 0.86 7.89
CA GLU A 219 15.40 -0.59 8.03
C GLU A 219 14.85 -1.35 6.82
N LEU A 220 13.95 -0.72 6.04
CA LEU A 220 13.26 -1.35 4.92
C LEU A 220 13.72 -0.82 3.55
N PHE A 221 14.17 0.41 3.49
CA PHE A 221 14.48 1.12 2.25
C PHE A 221 15.81 1.84 2.35
N ASN A 222 16.45 2.04 1.20
CA ASN A 222 17.66 2.83 1.03
C ASN A 222 17.56 3.73 -0.22
N GLY A 223 18.60 4.50 -0.51
CA GLY A 223 18.71 5.28 -1.71
C GLY A 223 18.31 6.75 -1.58
N PRO A 224 18.44 7.54 -2.67
CA PRO A 224 18.34 9.01 -2.65
C PRO A 224 16.94 9.54 -2.34
N TYR A 225 15.90 8.72 -2.48
CA TYR A 225 14.51 9.10 -2.25
C TYR A 225 13.98 8.71 -0.87
N LEU A 226 14.83 8.15 0.00
CA LEU A 226 14.44 7.68 1.33
C LEU A 226 13.68 8.76 2.15
N GLY A 227 14.08 10.03 2.01
CA GLY A 227 13.42 11.15 2.66
C GLY A 227 11.96 11.40 2.26
N ARG A 228 11.49 10.77 1.17
CA ARG A 228 10.10 10.86 0.69
C ARG A 228 9.20 9.74 1.23
N PHE A 229 9.77 8.78 1.97
CA PHE A 229 9.00 7.72 2.63
C PHE A 229 8.49 8.16 3.99
N PRO A 230 7.40 7.55 4.50
CA PRO A 230 6.98 7.73 5.89
C PRO A 230 8.12 7.46 6.86
N ASP A 231 8.10 8.11 8.01
CA ASP A 231 9.18 7.95 9.01
C ASP A 231 9.14 6.58 9.69
N LEU A 232 7.92 6.05 9.85
CA LEU A 232 7.67 4.71 10.39
C LEU A 232 6.63 3.97 9.56
N ILE A 233 6.87 2.67 9.36
CA ILE A 233 5.97 1.75 8.68
C ILE A 233 5.47 0.74 9.71
N VAL A 234 4.14 0.63 9.86
CA VAL A 234 3.50 -0.24 10.84
C VAL A 234 3.07 -1.53 10.16
N GLU A 235 3.63 -2.63 10.59
CA GLU A 235 3.23 -3.97 10.18
C GLU A 235 2.15 -4.49 11.12
N ALA A 236 0.99 -4.80 10.56
CA ALA A 236 -0.14 -5.39 11.26
C ALA A 236 -0.44 -6.79 10.74
N ASP A 237 -1.34 -7.52 11.43
CA ASP A 237 -1.77 -8.87 11.01
C ASP A 237 -2.36 -8.89 9.60
N TYR A 238 -3.06 -7.81 9.22
CA TYR A 238 -3.63 -7.61 7.90
C TYR A 238 -3.41 -6.16 7.44
N PRO A 239 -2.94 -5.91 6.21
CA PRO A 239 -2.67 -4.56 5.70
C PRO A 239 -3.89 -3.63 5.74
N ASP A 240 -5.09 -4.18 5.51
CA ASP A 240 -6.34 -3.39 5.42
C ASP A 240 -7.05 -3.18 6.77
N MET A 241 -6.37 -3.43 7.90
CA MET A 241 -6.89 -3.13 9.25
C MET A 241 -6.94 -1.64 9.54
N PHE A 242 -6.08 -0.84 8.95
CA PHE A 242 -5.99 0.59 9.20
C PHE A 242 -7.21 1.33 8.65
N LYS A 243 -7.82 2.17 9.48
CA LYS A 243 -9.05 2.90 9.15
C LYS A 243 -8.95 4.36 9.55
N PRO A 244 -9.57 5.27 8.79
CA PRO A 244 -9.67 6.67 9.16
C PRO A 244 -10.34 6.85 10.53
N HIS A 245 -9.79 7.71 11.39
CA HIS A 245 -10.39 7.99 12.69
C HIS A 245 -11.79 8.61 12.54
N GLY A 246 -12.01 9.42 11.52
CA GLY A 246 -13.33 10.03 11.24
C GLY A 246 -14.43 9.04 10.84
N ALA A 247 -14.08 7.77 10.58
CA ALA A 247 -15.05 6.70 10.36
C ALA A 247 -15.59 6.09 11.67
N TYR A 248 -14.99 6.44 12.82
CA TYR A 248 -15.32 5.88 14.12
C TYR A 248 -15.17 6.93 15.21
N LEU A 249 -16.21 7.11 16.01
CA LEU A 249 -16.28 8.11 17.09
C LEU A 249 -16.05 7.51 18.49
N GLY A 250 -15.76 6.21 18.58
CA GLY A 250 -15.50 5.53 19.84
C GLY A 250 -14.08 5.77 20.38
N PRO A 251 -13.83 5.38 21.65
CA PRO A 251 -12.54 5.61 22.30
C PRO A 251 -11.48 4.55 21.98
N GLN A 252 -11.80 3.44 21.30
CA GLN A 252 -10.87 2.34 21.07
C GLN A 252 -10.06 2.56 19.79
N ALA A 253 -8.75 2.63 19.90
CA ALA A 253 -7.84 2.72 18.77
C ALA A 253 -7.70 1.38 18.01
N ALA A 254 -7.89 0.25 18.69
CA ALA A 254 -8.06 -1.07 18.07
C ALA A 254 -9.40 -1.67 18.51
N ARG A 255 -10.15 -2.24 17.57
CA ARG A 255 -11.46 -2.84 17.84
C ARG A 255 -11.88 -3.86 16.80
N GLN A 256 -12.81 -4.71 17.16
CA GLN A 256 -13.50 -5.57 16.22
C GLN A 256 -14.70 -4.83 15.61
N LEU A 257 -14.90 -5.01 14.31
CA LEU A 257 -16.07 -4.51 13.58
C LEU A 257 -17.24 -5.49 13.78
N ILE A 258 -18.45 -4.97 13.97
CA ILE A 258 -19.66 -5.77 13.95
C ILE A 258 -20.02 -6.18 12.52
N PRO A 259 -20.81 -7.28 12.33
CA PRO A 259 -21.18 -7.77 11.00
C PRO A 259 -21.80 -6.71 10.10
N GLU A 260 -22.62 -5.80 10.64
CA GLU A 260 -23.26 -4.72 9.91
C GLU A 260 -22.24 -3.70 9.34
N GLU A 261 -21.19 -3.40 10.09
CA GLU A 261 -20.10 -2.54 9.62
C GLU A 261 -19.26 -3.24 8.56
N MET A 262 -19.04 -4.56 8.72
CA MET A 262 -18.35 -5.37 7.72
C MET A 262 -19.15 -5.47 6.42
N ALA A 263 -20.47 -5.65 6.52
CA ALA A 263 -21.36 -5.74 5.36
C ALA A 263 -21.42 -4.45 4.54
N GLN A 264 -21.15 -3.29 5.18
CA GLN A 264 -21.05 -2.01 4.47
C GLN A 264 -19.75 -1.86 3.64
N ARG A 265 -18.77 -2.75 3.82
CA ARG A 265 -17.55 -2.75 3.01
C ARG A 265 -17.84 -3.36 1.66
N ALA A 266 -17.40 -2.68 0.60
CA ALA A 266 -17.52 -3.20 -0.76
C ALA A 266 -16.63 -4.43 -0.96
N ILE A 267 -15.48 -4.53 -0.27
CA ILE A 267 -14.51 -5.61 -0.39
C ILE A 267 -14.60 -6.58 0.78
N THR A 268 -14.39 -7.86 0.50
CA THR A 268 -14.42 -8.97 1.47
C THR A 268 -13.10 -9.75 1.52
N GLY A 269 -12.26 -9.60 0.51
CA GLY A 269 -10.87 -10.09 0.48
C GLY A 269 -9.87 -8.95 0.61
N CYS A 270 -8.67 -9.28 1.08
CA CYS A 270 -7.56 -8.33 1.19
C CYS A 270 -6.20 -9.00 0.93
N HIS A 271 -5.19 -8.16 0.74
CA HIS A 271 -3.83 -8.57 0.44
C HIS A 271 -3.19 -9.39 1.56
N ARG A 272 -2.23 -10.24 1.17
CA ARG A 272 -1.32 -10.97 2.07
C ARG A 272 0.11 -10.74 1.59
N MET A 273 1.06 -10.76 2.54
CA MET A 273 2.46 -10.53 2.26
C MET A 273 3.04 -11.57 1.29
N ASN A 274 2.70 -12.85 1.48
CA ASN A 274 3.26 -13.91 0.67
C ASN A 274 2.45 -14.09 -0.62
N GLY A 275 3.11 -13.82 -1.75
CA GLY A 275 2.60 -14.09 -3.10
C GLY A 275 3.03 -15.47 -3.62
N ILE A 276 3.02 -15.61 -4.94
CA ILE A 276 3.47 -16.80 -5.65
C ILE A 276 4.66 -16.49 -6.56
N PHE A 277 5.53 -17.47 -6.69
CA PHE A 277 6.59 -17.52 -7.70
C PHE A 277 6.61 -18.91 -8.33
N ILE A 278 6.43 -18.99 -9.64
CA ILE A 278 6.54 -20.22 -10.42
C ILE A 278 7.54 -19.96 -11.55
N ALA A 279 8.50 -20.84 -11.71
CA ALA A 279 9.49 -20.79 -12.78
C ALA A 279 9.51 -22.12 -13.55
N TRP A 280 9.51 -22.03 -14.87
CA TRP A 280 9.57 -23.17 -15.78
C TRP A 280 10.40 -22.81 -17.00
N GLY A 281 11.13 -23.79 -17.55
CA GLY A 281 11.96 -23.63 -18.75
C GLY A 281 13.27 -24.38 -18.68
N PRO A 282 14.09 -24.30 -19.76
CA PRO A 282 15.35 -25.06 -19.89
C PRO A 282 16.36 -24.71 -18.79
N ASP A 283 16.40 -23.47 -18.32
CA ASP A 283 17.36 -23.01 -17.32
C ASP A 283 16.88 -23.23 -15.87
N MET A 284 15.64 -23.70 -15.68
CA MET A 284 15.05 -23.85 -14.34
C MET A 284 15.33 -25.22 -13.74
N THR A 285 15.56 -25.24 -12.42
CA THR A 285 15.68 -26.48 -11.64
C THR A 285 14.30 -27.09 -11.44
N PRO A 286 14.02 -28.31 -11.95
CA PRO A 286 12.70 -28.91 -11.83
C PRO A 286 12.40 -29.35 -10.38
N GLY A 287 11.14 -29.18 -9.93
CA GLY A 287 10.65 -29.68 -8.64
C GLY A 287 11.22 -28.97 -7.40
N GLY A 288 11.96 -27.88 -7.59
CA GLY A 288 12.52 -27.09 -6.50
C GLY A 288 11.47 -26.26 -5.75
N ARG A 289 11.71 -26.05 -4.46
CA ARG A 289 11.02 -25.02 -3.68
C ARG A 289 12.01 -23.92 -3.33
N LEU A 290 11.60 -22.68 -3.47
CA LEU A 290 12.38 -21.53 -3.02
C LEU A 290 11.94 -21.15 -1.62
N ASN A 291 12.91 -20.91 -0.74
CA ASN A 291 12.72 -20.26 0.52
C ASN A 291 13.24 -18.83 0.38
N ASP A 292 12.58 -17.89 1.03
CA ASP A 292 13.03 -16.50 1.17
C ASP A 292 13.18 -15.71 -0.16
N ALA A 293 12.46 -16.12 -1.22
CA ALA A 293 12.39 -15.33 -2.45
C ALA A 293 11.56 -14.06 -2.23
N ALA A 294 12.11 -12.92 -2.62
CA ALA A 294 11.45 -11.62 -2.53
C ALA A 294 11.10 -11.07 -3.92
N LEU A 295 10.10 -10.21 -4.00
CA LEU A 295 9.67 -9.61 -5.27
C LEU A 295 10.81 -8.81 -5.94
N ILE A 296 11.69 -8.19 -5.14
CA ILE A 296 12.86 -7.45 -5.62
C ILE A 296 13.87 -8.35 -6.34
N ASP A 297 13.86 -9.67 -6.11
CA ASP A 297 14.77 -10.64 -6.74
C ASP A 297 14.37 -11.00 -8.18
N VAL A 298 13.15 -10.66 -8.57
CA VAL A 298 12.64 -11.00 -9.90
C VAL A 298 13.40 -10.25 -11.00
N ALA A 299 13.61 -8.95 -10.85
CA ALA A 299 14.27 -8.14 -11.87
C ALA A 299 15.74 -8.57 -12.11
N PRO A 300 16.60 -8.71 -11.09
CA PRO A 300 17.97 -9.22 -11.32
C PRO A 300 17.99 -10.64 -11.88
N THR A 301 17.03 -11.50 -11.51
CA THR A 301 16.90 -12.85 -12.08
C THR A 301 16.56 -12.81 -13.57
N VAL A 302 15.64 -11.95 -13.98
CA VAL A 302 15.27 -11.76 -15.39
C VAL A 302 16.45 -11.20 -16.20
N LEU A 303 17.17 -10.21 -15.67
CA LEU A 303 18.36 -9.67 -16.33
C LEU A 303 19.42 -10.75 -16.55
N HIS A 304 19.68 -11.58 -15.54
CA HIS A 304 20.62 -12.69 -15.64
C HIS A 304 20.20 -13.70 -16.73
N LEU A 305 18.94 -14.12 -16.75
CA LEU A 305 18.41 -15.03 -17.77
C LEU A 305 18.48 -14.46 -19.19
N LEU A 306 18.43 -13.15 -19.33
CA LEU A 306 18.60 -12.44 -20.59
C LEU A 306 20.08 -12.18 -20.96
N GLY A 307 21.05 -12.65 -20.14
CA GLY A 307 22.47 -12.39 -20.34
C GLY A 307 22.85 -10.91 -20.17
N GLN A 308 22.01 -10.13 -19.51
CA GLN A 308 22.25 -8.72 -19.26
C GLN A 308 23.01 -8.50 -17.95
N PRO A 309 23.85 -7.47 -17.88
CA PRO A 309 24.51 -7.10 -16.63
C PRO A 309 23.48 -6.62 -15.60
N ILE A 310 23.73 -6.93 -14.33
CA ILE A 310 22.88 -6.58 -13.20
C ILE A 310 23.48 -5.35 -12.51
N PRO A 311 22.73 -4.24 -12.39
CA PRO A 311 23.18 -3.08 -11.62
C PRO A 311 23.46 -3.45 -10.16
N GLN A 312 24.62 -3.03 -9.65
CA GLN A 312 25.02 -3.25 -8.23
C GLN A 312 24.10 -2.53 -7.25
N GLU A 313 23.42 -1.49 -7.72
CA GLU A 313 22.47 -0.68 -6.96
C GLU A 313 21.10 -1.32 -6.81
N MET A 314 20.86 -2.48 -7.42
CA MET A 314 19.64 -3.26 -7.18
C MET A 314 19.68 -3.90 -5.79
N ASP A 315 18.62 -3.76 -5.01
CA ASP A 315 18.50 -4.35 -3.67
C ASP A 315 18.29 -5.88 -3.71
N GLY A 316 17.72 -6.40 -4.81
CA GLY A 316 17.44 -7.82 -4.97
C GLY A 316 18.63 -8.62 -5.51
N HIS A 317 18.52 -9.94 -5.44
CA HIS A 317 19.52 -10.89 -5.86
C HIS A 317 18.97 -11.86 -6.91
N VAL A 318 19.87 -12.46 -7.72
CA VAL A 318 19.47 -13.54 -8.61
C VAL A 318 19.01 -14.75 -7.80
N LEU A 319 17.83 -15.25 -8.10
CA LEU A 319 17.25 -16.46 -7.48
C LEU A 319 18.01 -17.72 -7.98
N SER A 320 19.29 -17.80 -7.66
CA SER A 320 20.20 -18.87 -8.12
C SER A 320 19.71 -20.27 -7.75
N GLN A 321 18.93 -20.40 -6.67
CA GLN A 321 18.32 -21.66 -6.25
C GLN A 321 17.28 -22.17 -7.27
N ALA A 322 16.64 -21.27 -8.01
CA ALA A 322 15.70 -21.61 -9.07
C ALA A 322 16.39 -22.12 -10.35
N LEU A 323 17.67 -21.81 -10.52
CA LEU A 323 18.41 -22.05 -11.76
C LEU A 323 19.20 -23.36 -11.71
N ARG A 324 19.31 -24.05 -12.85
CA ARG A 324 20.23 -25.17 -13.02
C ARG A 324 21.68 -24.70 -12.84
N PRO A 325 22.60 -25.58 -12.47
CA PRO A 325 24.00 -25.19 -12.27
C PRO A 325 24.61 -24.48 -13.49
N GLU A 326 24.29 -24.93 -14.69
CA GLU A 326 24.79 -24.37 -15.95
C GLU A 326 24.27 -22.94 -16.17
N ALA A 327 23.03 -22.69 -15.83
CA ALA A 327 22.39 -21.38 -15.98
C ALA A 327 22.82 -20.35 -14.91
N ARG A 328 23.53 -20.77 -13.87
CA ARG A 328 24.13 -19.89 -12.87
C ARG A 328 25.41 -19.22 -13.32
N ALA A 329 26.05 -19.79 -14.37
CA ALA A 329 27.29 -19.24 -14.91
C ALA A 329 27.05 -17.87 -15.58
N GLY A 330 28.12 -17.06 -15.63
CA GLY A 330 28.07 -15.78 -16.35
C GLY A 330 27.34 -14.62 -15.59
N LEU A 331 27.06 -14.78 -14.31
CA LEU A 331 26.53 -13.69 -13.50
C LEU A 331 27.50 -12.50 -13.52
N ARG A 332 27.03 -11.36 -14.05
CA ARG A 332 27.82 -10.15 -14.21
C ARG A 332 27.10 -8.98 -13.53
N THR A 333 27.76 -8.39 -12.56
CA THR A 333 27.31 -7.14 -11.93
C THR A 333 28.14 -5.97 -12.41
N VAL A 334 27.51 -4.83 -12.58
CA VAL A 334 28.14 -3.57 -13.03
C VAL A 334 27.53 -2.41 -12.26
N SER A 335 28.25 -1.31 -12.13
CA SER A 335 27.66 -0.08 -11.59
C SER A 335 26.78 0.59 -12.63
N LEU A 336 25.80 1.38 -12.18
CA LEU A 336 24.96 2.20 -13.08
C LEU A 336 25.82 3.15 -13.93
N ALA A 337 26.93 3.65 -13.38
CA ALA A 337 27.87 4.51 -14.11
C ALA A 337 28.51 3.78 -15.31
N GLU A 338 28.85 2.51 -15.18
CA GLU A 338 29.37 1.68 -16.30
C GLU A 338 28.31 1.44 -17.38
N LEU A 339 27.03 1.53 -17.03
CA LEU A 339 25.90 1.46 -17.98
C LEU A 339 25.57 2.82 -18.61
N GLY A 340 26.35 3.88 -18.29
CA GLY A 340 26.12 5.22 -18.79
C GLY A 340 25.09 6.05 -18.01
N PHE A 341 24.69 5.56 -16.84
CA PHE A 341 23.84 6.32 -15.92
C PHE A 341 24.74 7.07 -14.94
N ASP A 342 24.81 8.38 -15.05
CA ASP A 342 25.71 9.27 -14.28
C ASP A 342 25.19 9.63 -12.87
N GLY A 343 24.20 8.92 -12.36
CA GLY A 343 23.65 9.13 -11.02
C GLY A 343 22.80 10.41 -10.85
N ALA A 344 22.78 11.29 -11.84
CA ALA A 344 21.74 12.29 -11.95
C ALA A 344 20.44 11.52 -12.24
N GLY A 345 19.58 11.42 -11.24
CA GLY A 345 18.29 10.78 -11.41
C GLY A 345 17.66 11.29 -12.69
N VAL A 346 17.41 10.40 -13.63
CA VAL A 346 16.59 10.75 -14.79
C VAL A 346 15.27 11.22 -14.17
N GLU A 347 15.06 12.52 -14.14
CA GLU A 347 13.71 13.05 -13.93
C GLU A 347 12.88 12.47 -15.08
N VAL A 348 12.26 11.34 -14.83
CA VAL A 348 11.30 10.77 -15.76
C VAL A 348 10.12 11.74 -15.74
N SER A 349 10.22 12.77 -16.54
CA SER A 349 9.07 13.62 -16.82
C SER A 349 8.15 12.84 -17.75
N PHE A 350 7.15 12.23 -17.17
CA PHE A 350 6.04 11.68 -17.96
C PHE A 350 5.37 12.85 -18.70
N THR A 351 5.15 12.68 -19.98
CA THR A 351 4.19 13.53 -20.69
C THR A 351 2.83 13.43 -19.98
N ASP A 352 2.00 14.45 -20.08
CA ASP A 352 0.66 14.43 -19.46
C ASP A 352 -0.15 13.19 -19.87
N ALA A 353 0.00 12.72 -21.11
CA ALA A 353 -0.64 11.52 -21.62
C ALA A 353 -0.12 10.22 -20.97
N GLU A 354 1.19 10.10 -20.76
CA GLU A 354 1.81 8.96 -20.06
C GLU A 354 1.44 8.94 -18.58
N ALA A 355 1.46 10.10 -17.93
CA ALA A 355 1.04 10.24 -16.54
C ALA A 355 -0.45 9.88 -16.35
N ASP A 356 -1.32 10.26 -17.28
CA ASP A 356 -2.73 9.90 -17.25
C ASP A 356 -2.93 8.40 -17.53
N TYR A 357 -2.19 7.82 -18.47
CA TYR A 357 -2.21 6.37 -18.74
C TYR A 357 -1.77 5.54 -17.53
N VAL A 358 -0.65 5.91 -16.89
CA VAL A 358 -0.17 5.23 -15.67
C VAL A 358 -1.20 5.37 -14.56
N ARG A 359 -1.78 6.55 -14.41
CA ARG A 359 -2.80 6.83 -13.38
C ARG A 359 -4.09 6.03 -13.60
N GLU A 360 -4.60 5.96 -14.83
CA GLU A 360 -5.75 5.13 -15.18
C GLU A 360 -5.48 3.65 -14.90
N ARG A 361 -4.28 3.19 -15.21
CA ARG A 361 -3.89 1.81 -14.97
C ARG A 361 -3.77 1.48 -13.48
N LEU A 362 -3.20 2.37 -12.66
CA LEU A 362 -3.13 2.23 -11.21
C LEU A 362 -4.52 2.30 -10.56
N ALA A 363 -5.41 3.18 -11.06
CA ALA A 363 -6.80 3.24 -10.62
C ALA A 363 -7.57 1.95 -10.96
N GLY A 364 -7.35 1.39 -12.16
CA GLY A 364 -7.94 0.11 -12.57
C GLY A 364 -7.43 -1.10 -11.77
N LEU A 365 -6.29 -0.96 -11.10
CA LEU A 365 -5.69 -1.95 -10.21
C LEU A 365 -6.04 -1.75 -8.73
N GLY A 366 -6.86 -0.73 -8.41
CA GLY A 366 -7.23 -0.43 -7.02
C GLY A 366 -6.15 0.30 -6.19
N TYR A 367 -5.02 0.69 -6.80
CA TYR A 367 -3.95 1.43 -6.11
C TYR A 367 -4.24 2.93 -5.96
N LEU A 368 -5.18 3.46 -6.73
CA LEU A 368 -5.67 4.83 -6.65
C LEU A 368 -7.18 4.78 -6.43
N GLY A 369 -7.58 4.77 -5.17
CA GLY A 369 -8.99 4.84 -4.74
C GLY A 369 -9.41 6.26 -4.45
#